data_9e7f647b02aebfb080ce80e27a70207a
#
_entry.id   9e7f647b02aebfb080ce80e27a70207a
#
_cell.length_a   1.000
_cell.length_b   1.000
_cell.length_c   1.000
_cell.angle_alpha   90.00
_cell.angle_beta   90.00
_cell.angle_gamma   90.00
#
_symmetry.space_group_name_H-M   'P 1'
#
loop_
_entity.id
_entity.type
_entity.pdbx_description
1 polymer ?
#
loop_
_entity_poly.entity_id
_entity_poly.type
_entity_poly.pdbx_seq_one_letter_code
_entity_poly.pdbx_strand_id
1 'polypeptide(L)'
;MKKLFILICFTLAISVVSAQSSSKSISDRIESVSGLVAYWDFSDDKDNVLLSEYGEYRLRYSHGEVPRIMDEGPLSGHSVYFDGSDFLYIPYSETGKLNVKTNAVTVVAWVKWTGEQTGFIGGMWNEYQDGGKRQYGLFVSLPYYNGADQVCGHISRTGKPTPPFPYSIDYSASGKKVPANEWCCVSFTYDGTYIRSYLNGEFDERDVELIDHTTGFEGYPEGLRQCKNPYYFPDGIGDNGSDFTVGAVLLKNGMGNFFKGLIGGIAVFDRALN
;
A
#
# COMPACT_ATOMS: atom_id res chain seq x y z
N MET A 1 31.46 -77.23 30.56
CA MET A 1 30.10 -76.65 30.58
C MET A 1 30.21 -75.20 30.12
N LYS A 2 29.94 -74.96 28.84
CA LYS A 2 29.96 -73.58 28.25
C LYS A 2 28.53 -73.06 28.26
N LYS A 3 28.27 -71.98 29.00
CA LYS A 3 26.98 -71.28 28.99
C LYS A 3 26.94 -70.35 27.81
N LEU A 4 26.00 -70.57 26.90
CA LEU A 4 25.68 -69.75 25.72
C LEU A 4 24.79 -68.57 26.20
N PHE A 5 25.29 -67.30 26.13
CA PHE A 5 24.49 -66.12 26.31
C PHE A 5 23.87 -65.70 24.99
N ILE A 6 22.55 -65.76 24.88
CA ILE A 6 21.78 -65.24 23.75
C ILE A 6 21.47 -63.77 24.06
N LEU A 7 22.08 -62.87 23.29
CA LEU A 7 21.84 -61.45 23.34
C LEU A 7 20.69 -61.11 22.37
N ILE A 8 19.52 -60.83 22.92
CA ILE A 8 18.34 -60.37 22.14
C ILE A 8 18.49 -58.87 21.94
N CYS A 9 18.88 -58.46 20.72
CA CYS A 9 18.80 -57.04 20.32
C CYS A 9 17.36 -56.64 19.99
N PHE A 10 16.72 -55.94 20.88
CA PHE A 10 15.47 -55.20 20.57
C PHE A 10 15.83 -53.92 19.80
N THR A 11 15.65 -53.94 18.49
CA THR A 11 15.68 -52.73 17.67
C THR A 11 14.36 -51.98 17.83
N LEU A 12 14.37 -50.94 18.66
CA LEU A 12 13.27 -49.97 18.76
C LEU A 12 13.31 -49.10 17.48
N ALA A 13 12.39 -49.37 16.55
CA ALA A 13 12.16 -48.48 15.43
C ALA A 13 11.41 -47.25 15.96
N ILE A 14 12.12 -46.17 16.20
CA ILE A 14 11.52 -44.86 16.48
C ILE A 14 11.02 -44.32 15.14
N SER A 15 9.73 -44.44 14.89
CA SER A 15 9.03 -43.77 13.80
C SER A 15 9.01 -42.27 14.13
N VAL A 16 9.94 -41.51 13.56
CA VAL A 16 9.87 -40.04 13.59
C VAL A 16 8.77 -39.65 12.64
N VAL A 17 7.58 -39.42 13.20
CA VAL A 17 6.50 -38.73 12.50
C VAL A 17 6.93 -37.28 12.41
N SER A 18 7.55 -36.89 11.30
CA SER A 18 7.75 -35.51 10.97
C SER A 18 6.38 -34.89 10.70
N ALA A 19 5.83 -34.20 11.69
CA ALA A 19 4.73 -33.29 11.47
C ALA A 19 5.24 -32.18 10.53
N GLN A 20 5.03 -32.33 9.24
CA GLN A 20 5.11 -31.21 8.29
C GLN A 20 4.00 -30.23 8.67
N SER A 21 4.33 -29.25 9.52
CA SER A 21 3.52 -28.04 9.58
C SER A 21 3.66 -27.38 8.21
N SER A 22 2.64 -27.48 7.35
CA SER A 22 2.57 -26.68 6.15
C SER A 22 2.60 -25.21 6.61
N SER A 23 3.72 -24.52 6.41
CA SER A 23 3.76 -23.09 6.63
C SER A 23 2.76 -22.48 5.66
N LYS A 24 1.73 -21.79 6.20
CA LYS A 24 0.79 -21.03 5.38
C LYS A 24 1.58 -20.12 4.46
N SER A 25 1.17 -20.01 3.19
CA SER A 25 1.74 -19.05 2.25
C SER A 25 1.56 -17.62 2.79
N ILE A 26 2.28 -16.66 2.25
CA ILE A 26 2.08 -15.25 2.61
C ILE A 26 0.66 -14.82 2.27
N SER A 27 0.14 -15.24 1.10
CA SER A 27 -1.24 -14.99 0.67
C SER A 27 -2.26 -15.54 1.66
N ASP A 28 -2.15 -16.81 2.12
CA ASP A 28 -3.02 -17.37 3.15
C ASP A 28 -3.03 -16.56 4.46
N ARG A 29 -1.89 -15.98 4.81
CA ARG A 29 -1.77 -15.13 6.00
C ARG A 29 -2.50 -13.82 5.81
N ILE A 30 -2.34 -13.16 4.64
CA ILE A 30 -3.04 -11.92 4.31
C ILE A 30 -4.54 -12.14 4.34
N GLU A 31 -5.04 -13.19 3.70
CA GLU A 31 -6.46 -13.53 3.63
C GLU A 31 -7.07 -13.86 4.99
N SER A 32 -6.26 -14.38 5.93
CA SER A 32 -6.71 -14.67 7.29
C SER A 32 -6.82 -13.45 8.19
N VAL A 33 -6.32 -12.27 7.78
CA VAL A 33 -6.36 -11.05 8.59
C VAL A 33 -7.76 -10.43 8.55
N SER A 34 -8.34 -10.21 9.72
CA SER A 34 -9.68 -9.59 9.82
C SER A 34 -9.69 -8.16 9.27
N GLY A 35 -10.79 -7.78 8.63
CA GLY A 35 -10.96 -6.47 8.01
C GLY A 35 -10.37 -6.36 6.60
N LEU A 36 -9.91 -7.46 6.02
CA LEU A 36 -9.50 -7.47 4.63
C LEU A 36 -10.69 -7.15 3.73
N VAL A 37 -10.52 -6.18 2.85
CA VAL A 37 -11.52 -5.72 1.88
C VAL A 37 -11.20 -6.24 0.49
N ALA A 38 -9.95 -6.11 0.08
CA ALA A 38 -9.48 -6.54 -1.23
C ALA A 38 -8.00 -6.91 -1.18
N TYR A 39 -7.61 -7.90 -1.98
CA TYR A 39 -6.24 -8.34 -2.11
C TYR A 39 -5.97 -8.81 -3.53
N TRP A 40 -4.88 -8.37 -4.12
CA TRP A 40 -4.35 -8.82 -5.41
C TRP A 40 -2.89 -9.24 -5.24
N ASP A 41 -2.53 -10.41 -5.75
CA ASP A 41 -1.14 -10.86 -5.88
C ASP A 41 -0.70 -10.96 -7.35
N PHE A 42 -1.61 -10.58 -8.27
CA PHE A 42 -1.40 -10.53 -9.71
C PHE A 42 -1.09 -11.88 -10.37
N SER A 43 -1.51 -12.98 -9.75
CA SER A 43 -1.37 -14.33 -10.31
C SER A 43 -2.46 -14.66 -11.35
N ASP A 44 -3.63 -14.02 -11.25
CA ASP A 44 -4.78 -14.27 -12.13
C ASP A 44 -5.03 -13.09 -13.08
N ASP A 45 -4.70 -13.30 -14.36
CA ASP A 45 -4.98 -12.36 -15.46
C ASP A 45 -5.99 -13.04 -16.41
N LYS A 46 -7.21 -12.53 -16.46
CA LYS A 46 -8.28 -13.02 -17.33
C LYS A 46 -8.93 -11.85 -18.06
N ASP A 47 -9.03 -11.96 -19.38
CA ASP A 47 -9.77 -11.02 -20.20
C ASP A 47 -9.31 -9.55 -20.05
N ASN A 48 -8.00 -9.30 -19.90
CA ASN A 48 -7.39 -7.97 -19.65
C ASN A 48 -7.85 -7.32 -18.33
N VAL A 49 -8.21 -8.13 -17.35
CA VAL A 49 -8.63 -7.71 -16.02
C VAL A 49 -7.88 -8.52 -14.97
N LEU A 50 -7.28 -7.84 -14.01
CA LEU A 50 -6.67 -8.48 -12.86
C LEU A 50 -7.73 -8.68 -11.78
N LEU A 51 -8.03 -9.93 -11.50
CA LEU A 51 -8.99 -10.30 -10.45
C LEU A 51 -8.33 -10.23 -9.08
N SER A 52 -9.11 -9.83 -8.08
CA SER A 52 -8.66 -9.91 -6.70
C SER A 52 -8.77 -11.36 -6.19
N GLU A 53 -7.77 -11.81 -5.44
CA GLU A 53 -7.82 -13.07 -4.68
C GLU A 53 -8.88 -13.01 -3.59
N TYR A 54 -9.15 -11.82 -3.06
CA TYR A 54 -10.18 -11.56 -2.07
C TYR A 54 -11.00 -10.32 -2.42
N GLY A 55 -12.34 -10.39 -2.27
CA GLY A 55 -13.24 -9.25 -2.41
C GLY A 55 -13.95 -9.14 -3.77
N GLU A 56 -13.67 -10.00 -4.74
CA GLU A 56 -14.31 -10.04 -6.07
C GLU A 56 -14.17 -8.73 -6.88
N TYR A 57 -13.07 -8.01 -6.72
CA TYR A 57 -12.77 -6.77 -7.43
C TYR A 57 -12.01 -7.01 -8.73
N ARG A 58 -12.22 -6.13 -9.71
CA ARG A 58 -11.65 -6.22 -11.05
C ARG A 58 -10.87 -4.95 -11.37
N LEU A 59 -9.55 -5.01 -11.32
CA LEU A 59 -8.67 -3.95 -11.78
C LEU A 59 -8.59 -3.99 -13.32
N ARG A 60 -9.02 -2.91 -13.96
CA ARG A 60 -8.99 -2.71 -15.41
C ARG A 60 -7.74 -1.94 -15.79
N TYR A 61 -7.19 -2.25 -16.95
CA TYR A 61 -6.05 -1.56 -17.51
C TYR A 61 -6.46 -0.28 -18.23
N SER A 62 -5.69 0.79 -18.06
CA SER A 62 -6.06 2.14 -18.52
C SER A 62 -6.14 2.28 -20.04
N HIS A 63 -5.37 1.53 -20.78
CA HIS A 63 -5.25 1.62 -22.24
C HIS A 63 -5.93 0.48 -23.00
N GLY A 64 -6.69 -0.37 -22.32
CA GLY A 64 -7.33 -1.54 -22.93
C GLY A 64 -6.37 -2.64 -23.40
N GLU A 65 -5.09 -2.50 -23.06
CA GLU A 65 -4.04 -3.48 -23.33
C GLU A 65 -3.87 -4.40 -22.12
N VAL A 66 -3.21 -5.55 -22.33
CA VAL A 66 -2.92 -6.50 -21.26
C VAL A 66 -1.88 -5.90 -20.32
N PRO A 67 -2.09 -5.94 -18.98
CA PRO A 67 -1.05 -5.55 -18.03
C PRO A 67 0.24 -6.32 -18.32
N ARG A 68 1.37 -5.63 -18.22
CA ARG A 68 2.66 -6.27 -18.38
C ARG A 68 3.02 -7.04 -17.12
N ILE A 69 2.64 -8.32 -17.10
CA ILE A 69 2.96 -9.23 -16.00
C ILE A 69 4.40 -9.71 -16.14
N MET A 70 5.14 -9.64 -15.03
CA MET A 70 6.51 -10.10 -14.92
C MET A 70 6.57 -11.36 -14.05
N ASP A 71 7.42 -12.32 -14.42
CA ASP A 71 7.65 -13.56 -13.68
C ASP A 71 8.62 -13.33 -12.50
N GLU A 72 8.37 -12.26 -11.75
CA GLU A 72 9.02 -11.96 -10.48
C GLU A 72 8.04 -11.26 -9.53
N GLY A 73 8.03 -11.64 -8.26
CA GLY A 73 7.18 -11.03 -7.24
C GLY A 73 7.26 -11.77 -5.92
N PRO A 74 7.11 -11.06 -4.79
CA PRO A 74 7.33 -11.64 -3.47
C PRO A 74 6.15 -12.49 -2.97
N LEU A 75 4.96 -12.43 -3.59
CA LEU A 75 3.76 -13.12 -3.15
C LEU A 75 3.46 -14.35 -4.00
N SER A 76 3.00 -14.16 -5.23
CA SER A 76 2.65 -15.22 -6.19
C SER A 76 3.81 -15.64 -7.10
N GLY A 77 4.92 -14.90 -7.08
CA GLY A 77 5.97 -15.00 -8.10
C GLY A 77 5.71 -14.09 -9.29
N HIS A 78 4.61 -13.33 -9.29
CA HIS A 78 4.23 -12.40 -10.35
C HIS A 78 4.14 -10.96 -9.86
N SER A 79 4.22 -10.01 -10.78
CA SER A 79 4.05 -8.59 -10.53
C SER A 79 3.60 -7.85 -11.78
N VAL A 80 2.97 -6.70 -11.62
CA VAL A 80 2.65 -5.78 -12.71
C VAL A 80 3.80 -4.78 -12.87
N TYR A 81 4.31 -4.65 -14.10
CA TYR A 81 5.27 -3.61 -14.44
C TYR A 81 4.56 -2.33 -14.88
N PHE A 82 4.93 -1.23 -14.23
CA PHE A 82 4.52 0.12 -14.57
C PHE A 82 5.73 0.88 -15.14
N ASP A 83 5.59 1.41 -16.34
CA ASP A 83 6.67 2.13 -17.02
C ASP A 83 6.68 3.64 -16.72
N GLY A 84 5.70 4.12 -15.96
CA GLY A 84 5.51 5.53 -15.65
C GLY A 84 4.47 6.22 -16.55
N SER A 85 3.69 5.48 -17.31
CA SER A 85 2.58 6.00 -18.14
C SER A 85 1.26 5.25 -17.94
N ASP A 86 1.31 4.10 -17.28
CA ASP A 86 0.20 3.17 -17.11
C ASP A 86 -0.42 3.25 -15.71
N PHE A 87 -1.66 2.81 -15.60
CA PHE A 87 -2.36 2.61 -14.33
C PHE A 87 -3.48 1.58 -14.47
N LEU A 88 -3.90 1.04 -13.31
CA LEU A 88 -5.07 0.19 -13.19
C LEU A 88 -6.16 0.94 -12.45
N TYR A 89 -7.43 0.58 -12.68
CA TYR A 89 -8.54 1.27 -12.02
C TYR A 89 -9.77 0.39 -11.82
N ILE A 90 -10.56 0.77 -10.81
CA ILE A 90 -11.93 0.33 -10.56
C ILE A 90 -12.78 1.59 -10.52
N PRO A 91 -13.82 1.74 -11.38
CA PRO A 91 -14.70 2.89 -11.37
C PRO A 91 -15.39 3.04 -9.99
N TYR A 92 -15.65 4.27 -9.57
CA TYR A 92 -16.29 4.56 -8.28
C TYR A 92 -17.57 3.74 -8.05
N SER A 93 -18.38 3.56 -9.07
CA SER A 93 -19.62 2.76 -8.99
C SER A 93 -19.41 1.28 -8.64
N GLU A 94 -18.18 0.78 -8.77
CA GLU A 94 -17.81 -0.62 -8.54
C GLU A 94 -16.87 -0.79 -7.33
N THR A 95 -16.48 0.30 -6.66
CA THR A 95 -15.52 0.24 -5.54
C THR A 95 -16.05 -0.46 -4.28
N GLY A 96 -17.39 -0.52 -4.11
CA GLY A 96 -18.00 -1.25 -3.00
C GLY A 96 -17.38 -0.88 -1.64
N LYS A 97 -16.84 -1.87 -0.92
CA LYS A 97 -16.20 -1.68 0.39
C LYS A 97 -14.82 -1.02 0.32
N LEU A 98 -14.17 -0.93 -0.85
CA LEU A 98 -12.97 -0.11 -1.03
C LEU A 98 -13.26 1.35 -0.70
N ASN A 99 -14.50 1.83 -0.89
CA ASN A 99 -14.96 3.09 -0.34
C ASN A 99 -15.22 2.93 1.17
N VAL A 100 -14.14 3.00 1.95
CA VAL A 100 -14.11 2.69 3.39
C VAL A 100 -15.07 3.58 4.18
N LYS A 101 -15.89 2.97 5.04
CA LYS A 101 -16.89 3.66 5.89
C LYS A 101 -16.56 3.57 7.39
N THR A 102 -15.52 2.84 7.77
CA THR A 102 -15.18 2.59 9.18
C THR A 102 -14.36 3.70 9.83
N ASN A 103 -14.01 4.75 9.10
CA ASN A 103 -13.10 5.81 9.54
C ASN A 103 -11.68 5.30 9.91
N ALA A 104 -11.32 4.13 9.42
CA ALA A 104 -10.00 3.55 9.58
C ALA A 104 -9.64 2.75 8.32
N VAL A 105 -8.38 2.75 7.92
CA VAL A 105 -7.92 2.06 6.72
C VAL A 105 -6.47 1.63 6.89
N THR A 106 -6.13 0.52 6.24
CA THR A 106 -4.75 0.12 5.96
C THR A 106 -4.61 -0.20 4.49
N VAL A 107 -3.57 0.32 3.85
CA VAL A 107 -3.14 -0.11 2.53
C VAL A 107 -1.73 -0.66 2.65
N VAL A 108 -1.53 -1.88 2.14
CA VAL A 108 -0.23 -2.57 2.10
C VAL A 108 0.09 -2.91 0.66
N ALA A 109 1.31 -2.69 0.23
CA ALA A 109 1.75 -3.11 -1.10
C ALA A 109 3.20 -3.62 -1.07
N TRP A 110 3.52 -4.52 -2.00
CA TRP A 110 4.87 -5.00 -2.25
C TRP A 110 5.35 -4.38 -3.55
N VAL A 111 6.40 -3.57 -3.46
CA VAL A 111 6.86 -2.75 -4.58
C VAL A 111 8.37 -2.89 -4.79
N LYS A 112 8.78 -2.71 -6.04
CA LYS A 112 10.18 -2.52 -6.44
C LYS A 112 10.22 -1.23 -7.26
N TRP A 113 10.44 -0.13 -6.56
CA TRP A 113 10.40 1.22 -7.11
C TRP A 113 11.74 1.59 -7.75
N THR A 114 11.72 2.32 -8.88
CA THR A 114 12.96 2.68 -9.58
C THR A 114 13.76 3.80 -8.91
N GLY A 115 13.16 4.55 -8.00
CA GLY A 115 13.82 5.68 -7.34
C GLY A 115 13.77 7.00 -8.10
N GLU A 116 13.10 7.07 -9.25
CA GLU A 116 13.22 8.21 -10.15
C GLU A 116 12.23 9.35 -9.85
N GLN A 117 11.03 9.05 -9.32
CA GLN A 117 9.95 10.04 -9.22
C GLN A 117 8.95 9.71 -8.13
N THR A 118 8.07 10.67 -7.82
CA THR A 118 6.86 10.39 -7.04
C THR A 118 6.05 9.31 -7.72
N GLY A 119 5.67 8.28 -6.96
CA GLY A 119 4.82 7.20 -7.44
C GLY A 119 3.59 7.00 -6.57
N PHE A 120 2.40 7.06 -7.15
CA PHE A 120 1.19 6.58 -6.50
C PHE A 120 1.12 5.07 -6.59
N ILE A 121 0.92 4.40 -5.46
CA ILE A 121 0.87 2.94 -5.40
C ILE A 121 -0.56 2.45 -5.48
N GLY A 122 -1.46 2.97 -4.63
CA GLY A 122 -2.86 2.61 -4.70
C GLY A 122 -3.74 3.29 -3.67
N GLY A 123 -5.05 3.43 -4.01
CA GLY A 123 -6.06 4.03 -3.16
C GLY A 123 -7.17 4.73 -3.94
N MET A 124 -8.00 5.48 -3.22
CA MET A 124 -9.08 6.31 -3.78
C MET A 124 -8.63 7.77 -3.75
N TRP A 125 -7.98 8.24 -4.83
CA TRP A 125 -7.33 9.54 -4.85
C TRP A 125 -7.46 10.24 -6.19
N ASN A 126 -8.33 11.24 -6.27
CA ASN A 126 -8.52 12.11 -7.41
C ASN A 126 -8.35 13.56 -6.93
N GLU A 127 -7.40 14.27 -7.51
CA GLU A 127 -6.96 15.54 -6.93
C GLU A 127 -7.79 16.74 -7.35
N TYR A 128 -8.40 16.71 -8.53
CA TYR A 128 -8.94 17.95 -9.10
C TYR A 128 -10.38 17.87 -9.61
N GLN A 129 -10.90 16.70 -9.90
CA GLN A 129 -12.28 16.59 -10.37
C GLN A 129 -13.26 17.13 -9.31
N ASP A 130 -14.16 18.00 -9.72
CA ASP A 130 -15.17 18.63 -8.82
C ASP A 130 -14.56 19.28 -7.56
N GLY A 131 -13.35 19.83 -7.69
CA GLY A 131 -12.61 20.47 -6.57
C GLY A 131 -11.77 19.51 -5.75
N GLY A 132 -11.70 18.25 -6.15
CA GLY A 132 -10.93 17.18 -5.54
C GLY A 132 -11.81 16.15 -4.83
N LYS A 133 -11.47 14.88 -5.07
CA LYS A 133 -12.14 13.70 -4.51
C LYS A 133 -11.15 12.80 -3.79
N ARG A 134 -10.14 13.40 -3.14
CA ARG A 134 -9.15 12.66 -2.36
C ARG A 134 -9.84 11.95 -1.20
N GLN A 135 -9.43 10.73 -0.89
CA GLN A 135 -9.99 9.95 0.21
C GLN A 135 -8.87 9.29 1.03
N TYR A 136 -8.20 8.31 0.48
CA TYR A 136 -7.01 7.70 1.05
C TYR A 136 -6.07 7.25 -0.07
N GLY A 137 -4.76 7.27 0.18
CA GLY A 137 -3.77 6.87 -0.82
C GLY A 137 -2.41 6.53 -0.25
N LEU A 138 -1.78 5.54 -0.84
CA LEU A 138 -0.41 5.13 -0.57
C LEU A 138 0.49 5.62 -1.69
N PHE A 139 1.54 6.36 -1.33
CA PHE A 139 2.54 6.90 -2.24
C PHE A 139 3.94 6.47 -1.85
N VAL A 140 4.86 6.59 -2.77
CA VAL A 140 6.29 6.66 -2.53
C VAL A 140 6.81 8.00 -3.04
N SER A 141 7.69 8.63 -2.25
CA SER A 141 8.38 9.88 -2.61
C SER A 141 7.45 11.06 -2.88
N LEU A 142 6.95 11.68 -1.83
CA LEU A 142 6.30 13.00 -1.89
C LEU A 142 7.32 14.07 -1.44
N PRO A 143 8.11 14.67 -2.36
CA PRO A 143 9.22 15.56 -1.99
C PRO A 143 8.76 16.88 -1.36
N TYR A 144 7.54 17.33 -1.68
CA TYR A 144 6.94 18.47 -1.01
C TYR A 144 6.49 18.09 0.40
N TYR A 145 6.78 18.93 1.37
CA TYR A 145 6.38 18.75 2.77
C TYR A 145 6.99 17.49 3.45
N ASN A 146 8.28 17.25 3.16
CA ASN A 146 9.17 16.31 3.86
C ASN A 146 8.83 14.81 3.70
N GLY A 147 8.49 14.38 2.49
CA GLY A 147 8.25 12.97 2.19
C GLY A 147 9.09 12.40 1.04
N ALA A 148 10.28 12.99 0.75
CA ALA A 148 11.13 12.55 -0.35
C ALA A 148 11.70 11.14 -0.14
N ASP A 149 11.50 10.25 -1.13
CA ASP A 149 11.93 8.85 -1.14
C ASP A 149 11.32 7.99 -0.03
N GLN A 150 10.29 8.45 0.65
CA GLN A 150 9.68 7.80 1.81
C GLN A 150 8.33 7.19 1.46
N VAL A 151 7.88 6.23 2.28
CA VAL A 151 6.51 5.73 2.24
C VAL A 151 5.59 6.82 2.77
N CYS A 152 4.61 7.23 1.98
CA CYS A 152 3.71 8.32 2.34
C CYS A 152 2.25 7.82 2.32
N GLY A 153 1.60 7.87 3.48
CA GLY A 153 0.18 7.57 3.64
C GLY A 153 -0.64 8.85 3.72
N HIS A 154 -1.60 9.01 2.83
CA HIS A 154 -2.47 10.18 2.74
C HIS A 154 -3.91 9.85 3.18
N ILE A 155 -4.53 10.77 3.90
CA ILE A 155 -5.97 10.77 4.21
C ILE A 155 -6.55 12.14 3.87
N SER A 156 -7.80 12.17 3.40
CA SER A 156 -8.53 13.40 3.20
C SER A 156 -9.98 13.26 3.63
N ARG A 157 -10.46 14.25 4.38
CA ARG A 157 -11.87 14.35 4.77
C ARG A 157 -12.72 15.00 3.69
N THR A 158 -12.22 16.08 3.11
CA THR A 158 -13.01 16.94 2.22
C THR A 158 -12.80 16.66 0.74
N GLY A 159 -11.78 15.89 0.40
CA GLY A 159 -11.31 15.65 -0.98
C GLY A 159 -10.49 16.80 -1.55
N LYS A 160 -10.50 17.98 -0.90
CA LYS A 160 -9.84 19.20 -1.35
C LYS A 160 -8.38 19.26 -0.87
N PRO A 161 -7.54 20.13 -1.47
CA PRO A 161 -6.26 20.49 -0.88
C PRO A 161 -6.42 21.00 0.56
N THR A 162 -5.37 20.87 1.36
CA THR A 162 -5.34 21.43 2.73
C THR A 162 -5.24 22.94 2.68
N PRO A 163 -6.27 23.69 3.09
CA PRO A 163 -6.20 25.17 3.01
C PRO A 163 -5.07 25.74 3.89
N PRO A 164 -4.38 26.79 3.47
CA PRO A 164 -4.44 27.47 2.18
C PRO A 164 -3.45 26.93 1.14
N PHE A 165 -2.86 25.75 1.36
CA PHE A 165 -1.92 25.15 0.42
C PHE A 165 -2.60 24.78 -0.91
N PRO A 166 -1.88 24.85 -2.03
CA PRO A 166 -2.37 24.40 -3.31
C PRO A 166 -2.47 22.86 -3.42
N TYR A 167 -1.86 22.14 -2.47
CA TYR A 167 -1.83 20.68 -2.39
C TYR A 167 -2.31 20.18 -1.03
N SER A 168 -2.55 18.88 -0.91
CA SER A 168 -2.78 18.26 0.41
C SER A 168 -1.44 18.00 1.10
N ILE A 169 -1.32 18.47 2.36
CA ILE A 169 -0.16 18.20 3.21
C ILE A 169 -0.43 17.13 4.25
N ASP A 170 -1.66 16.60 4.30
CA ASP A 170 -2.17 15.70 5.33
C ASP A 170 -1.73 14.26 5.08
N TYR A 171 -0.43 14.01 5.22
CA TYR A 171 0.15 12.69 5.04
C TYR A 171 1.26 12.40 6.06
N SER A 172 1.39 11.13 6.42
CA SER A 172 2.56 10.62 7.12
C SER A 172 3.68 10.27 6.15
N ALA A 173 4.92 10.33 6.60
CA ALA A 173 6.08 9.90 5.83
C ALA A 173 7.01 9.07 6.73
N SER A 174 7.42 7.87 6.29
CA SER A 174 8.29 6.98 7.04
C SER A 174 9.62 7.64 7.44
N GLY A 175 10.26 7.17 8.50
CA GLY A 175 11.58 7.66 8.89
C GLY A 175 12.66 7.20 7.90
N LYS A 176 12.60 5.95 7.46
CA LYS A 176 13.52 5.38 6.48
C LYS A 176 13.05 5.65 5.06
N LYS A 177 14.02 5.77 4.15
CA LYS A 177 13.78 5.89 2.70
C LYS A 177 13.54 4.53 2.08
N VAL A 178 12.67 4.47 1.08
CA VAL A 178 12.44 3.29 0.25
C VAL A 178 13.65 3.10 -0.66
N PRO A 179 14.35 1.95 -0.59
CA PRO A 179 15.48 1.69 -1.48
C PRO A 179 15.02 1.51 -2.93
N ALA A 180 15.77 2.09 -3.85
CA ALA A 180 15.50 1.96 -5.28
C ALA A 180 15.86 0.56 -5.79
N ASN A 181 15.01 0.00 -6.68
CA ASN A 181 15.23 -1.28 -7.34
C ASN A 181 15.33 -2.51 -6.41
N GLU A 182 14.80 -2.40 -5.19
CA GLU A 182 14.71 -3.50 -4.24
C GLU A 182 13.25 -3.77 -3.88
N TRP A 183 12.89 -5.04 -3.64
CA TRP A 183 11.57 -5.39 -3.16
C TRP A 183 11.38 -4.93 -1.72
N CYS A 184 10.33 -4.14 -1.51
CA CYS A 184 9.93 -3.62 -0.20
C CYS A 184 8.44 -3.84 0.04
N CYS A 185 8.08 -4.11 1.29
CA CYS A 185 6.71 -3.99 1.76
C CYS A 185 6.51 -2.54 2.25
N VAL A 186 5.61 -1.81 1.63
CA VAL A 186 5.26 -0.43 1.98
C VAL A 186 3.81 -0.37 2.42
N SER A 187 3.54 0.34 3.49
CA SER A 187 2.17 0.43 3.98
C SER A 187 1.91 1.70 4.78
N PHE A 188 0.64 2.05 4.89
CA PHE A 188 0.21 2.99 5.90
C PHE A 188 -1.05 2.49 6.61
N THR A 189 -1.24 2.96 7.83
CA THR A 189 -2.47 2.77 8.61
C THR A 189 -3.05 4.11 9.01
N TYR A 190 -4.37 4.16 9.11
CA TYR A 190 -5.11 5.27 9.72
C TYR A 190 -6.12 4.72 10.71
N ASP A 191 -6.13 5.24 11.93
CA ASP A 191 -6.97 4.76 13.04
C ASP A 191 -8.10 5.73 13.43
N GLY A 192 -8.36 6.74 12.61
CA GLY A 192 -9.29 7.83 12.90
C GLY A 192 -8.65 9.05 13.56
N THR A 193 -7.37 8.95 13.93
CA THR A 193 -6.64 10.01 14.62
C THR A 193 -5.23 10.23 14.04
N TYR A 194 -4.52 9.14 13.76
CA TYR A 194 -3.15 9.18 13.28
C TYR A 194 -2.97 8.39 11.99
N ILE A 195 -2.23 8.97 11.06
CA ILE A 195 -1.70 8.30 9.88
C ILE A 195 -0.28 7.84 10.22
N ARG A 196 0.03 6.55 10.00
CA ARG A 196 1.35 5.96 10.24
C ARG A 196 1.85 5.28 8.98
N SER A 197 3.06 5.59 8.56
CA SER A 197 3.73 4.95 7.42
C SER A 197 4.78 3.96 7.90
N TYR A 198 4.88 2.83 7.20
CA TYR A 198 5.75 1.71 7.54
C TYR A 198 6.57 1.28 6.32
N LEU A 199 7.82 0.93 6.54
CA LEU A 199 8.67 0.27 5.57
C LEU A 199 9.06 -1.11 6.08
N ASN A 200 8.76 -2.17 5.31
CA ASN A 200 8.99 -3.58 5.67
C ASN A 200 8.37 -3.99 7.03
N GLY A 201 7.20 -3.40 7.34
CA GLY A 201 6.49 -3.64 8.61
C GLY A 201 7.07 -2.89 9.81
N GLU A 202 8.13 -2.10 9.63
CA GLU A 202 8.73 -1.30 10.69
C GLU A 202 8.15 0.11 10.72
N PHE A 203 7.74 0.55 11.91
CA PHE A 203 7.34 1.92 12.19
C PHE A 203 8.54 2.69 12.74
N ASP A 204 8.91 3.79 12.06
CA ASP A 204 9.92 4.71 12.53
C ASP A 204 9.24 6.03 12.91
N GLU A 205 9.23 6.36 14.19
CA GLU A 205 8.77 7.66 14.67
C GLU A 205 9.73 8.76 14.20
N ARG A 206 9.16 9.88 13.76
CA ARG A 206 9.92 11.06 13.37
C ARG A 206 9.70 12.17 14.40
N ASP A 207 10.75 12.92 14.67
CA ASP A 207 10.67 14.14 15.48
C ASP A 207 9.82 15.21 14.79
N VAL A 208 9.37 16.20 15.57
CA VAL A 208 8.75 17.41 15.04
C VAL A 208 9.80 18.18 14.24
N GLU A 209 9.56 18.35 12.96
CA GLU A 209 10.47 18.97 12.02
C GLU A 209 9.87 20.20 11.34
N LEU A 210 10.71 21.06 10.79
CA LEU A 210 10.27 22.16 9.94
C LEU A 210 9.82 21.58 8.61
N ILE A 211 8.57 21.88 8.21
CA ILE A 211 8.01 21.42 6.94
C ILE A 211 8.49 22.33 5.82
N ASP A 212 9.18 21.78 4.85
CA ASP A 212 9.62 22.47 3.65
C ASP A 212 8.44 22.91 2.78
N HIS A 213 8.69 23.91 1.90
CA HIS A 213 7.71 24.44 0.94
C HIS A 213 6.46 25.08 1.57
N THR A 214 6.55 25.58 2.81
CA THR A 214 5.47 26.35 3.43
C THR A 214 5.55 27.84 3.11
N THR A 215 6.75 28.36 2.82
CA THR A 215 6.99 29.78 2.50
C THR A 215 6.29 30.16 1.19
N GLY A 216 5.63 31.33 1.20
CA GLY A 216 4.94 31.84 0.02
C GLY A 216 3.50 31.36 -0.15
N PHE A 217 2.96 30.57 0.78
CA PHE A 217 1.54 30.23 0.81
C PHE A 217 0.78 31.20 1.71
N GLU A 218 -0.23 31.88 1.13
CA GLU A 218 -1.05 32.86 1.85
C GLU A 218 -1.78 32.19 3.03
N GLY A 219 -1.71 32.85 4.18
CA GLY A 219 -2.41 32.42 5.40
C GLY A 219 -1.72 31.31 6.19
N TYR A 220 -0.61 30.77 5.70
CA TYR A 220 0.19 29.81 6.47
C TYR A 220 1.35 30.50 7.18
N PRO A 221 1.61 30.15 8.43
CA PRO A 221 2.75 30.70 9.15
C PRO A 221 4.04 30.18 8.52
N GLU A 222 5.03 31.08 8.38
CA GLU A 222 6.40 30.63 8.11
C GLU A 222 6.85 29.70 9.23
N GLY A 223 7.56 28.61 8.84
CA GLY A 223 8.10 27.68 9.80
C GLY A 223 7.07 26.76 10.45
N LEU A 224 6.09 26.25 9.65
CA LEU A 224 5.21 25.17 10.10
C LEU A 224 6.04 23.99 10.59
N ARG A 225 5.88 23.63 11.87
CA ARG A 225 6.57 22.50 12.48
C ARG A 225 5.57 21.40 12.79
N GLN A 226 5.88 20.19 12.35
CA GLN A 226 4.94 19.07 12.41
C GLN A 226 5.68 17.74 12.49
N CYS A 227 5.12 16.76 13.20
CA CYS A 227 5.55 15.37 13.13
C CYS A 227 5.01 14.75 11.85
N LYS A 228 5.86 14.11 11.05
CA LYS A 228 5.45 13.43 9.82
C LYS A 228 5.19 11.93 10.01
N ASN A 229 5.59 11.35 11.12
CA ASN A 229 5.28 9.95 11.44
C ASN A 229 5.33 9.70 12.96
N PRO A 230 4.17 9.52 13.64
CA PRO A 230 2.81 9.55 13.11
C PRO A 230 2.34 10.95 12.77
N TYR A 231 1.52 11.08 11.73
CA TYR A 231 0.88 12.34 11.38
C TYR A 231 -0.50 12.45 12.07
N TYR A 232 -0.72 13.52 12.82
CA TYR A 232 -2.00 13.76 13.49
C TYR A 232 -3.03 14.30 12.51
N PHE A 233 -4.12 13.54 12.31
CA PHE A 233 -5.23 13.89 11.42
C PHE A 233 -6.55 13.36 12.01
N PRO A 234 -7.26 14.13 12.85
CA PRO A 234 -8.46 13.67 13.53
C PRO A 234 -9.75 13.79 12.71
N ASP A 235 -9.69 14.38 11.51
CA ASP A 235 -10.89 14.77 10.74
C ASP A 235 -11.62 13.59 10.10
N GLY A 236 -10.97 12.43 10.00
CA GLY A 236 -11.57 11.23 9.44
C GLY A 236 -11.44 11.10 7.93
N ILE A 237 -11.91 9.98 7.39
CA ILE A 237 -11.93 9.67 5.96
C ILE A 237 -13.20 10.23 5.34
N GLY A 238 -13.08 10.89 4.18
CA GLY A 238 -14.24 11.35 3.40
C GLY A 238 -14.81 10.26 2.49
N ASP A 239 -16.07 10.43 2.10
CA ASP A 239 -16.72 9.69 1.02
C ASP A 239 -16.82 10.62 -0.19
N ASN A 240 -15.74 10.74 -0.94
CA ASN A 240 -15.57 11.82 -1.91
C ASN A 240 -15.80 11.39 -3.36
N GLY A 241 -16.06 10.10 -3.62
CA GLY A 241 -16.49 9.61 -4.93
C GLY A 241 -15.35 9.42 -5.93
N SER A 242 -14.14 9.08 -5.47
CA SER A 242 -12.99 8.75 -6.32
C SER A 242 -13.09 7.32 -6.84
N ASP A 243 -12.56 7.09 -8.04
CA ASP A 243 -12.20 5.74 -8.47
C ASP A 243 -11.11 5.19 -7.54
N PHE A 244 -11.00 3.86 -7.45
CA PHE A 244 -9.82 3.22 -6.89
C PHE A 244 -8.81 3.04 -8.01
N THR A 245 -7.58 3.53 -7.82
CA THR A 245 -6.53 3.41 -8.83
C THR A 245 -5.27 2.79 -8.25
N VAL A 246 -4.47 2.16 -9.11
CA VAL A 246 -3.14 1.63 -8.83
C VAL A 246 -2.20 2.16 -9.89
N GLY A 247 -1.07 2.73 -9.49
CA GLY A 247 -0.04 3.21 -10.40
C GLY A 247 -0.14 4.67 -10.82
N ALA A 248 -1.29 5.35 -10.65
CA ALA A 248 -1.42 6.79 -10.92
C ALA A 248 -2.64 7.42 -10.25
N VAL A 249 -2.67 8.75 -10.21
CA VAL A 249 -3.81 9.56 -9.73
C VAL A 249 -4.29 10.52 -10.82
N LEU A 250 -5.57 10.87 -10.79
CA LEU A 250 -6.09 11.91 -11.68
C LEU A 250 -5.71 13.30 -11.14
N LEU A 251 -4.89 13.99 -11.91
CA LEU A 251 -4.48 15.38 -11.70
C LEU A 251 -5.32 16.34 -12.55
N LYS A 252 -5.01 17.64 -12.48
CA LYS A 252 -5.73 18.70 -13.22
C LYS A 252 -5.71 18.50 -14.73
N ASN A 253 -4.61 18.02 -15.29
CA ASN A 253 -4.39 17.90 -16.72
C ASN A 253 -4.32 16.44 -17.19
N GLY A 254 -4.97 15.53 -16.50
CA GLY A 254 -4.93 14.09 -16.77
C GLY A 254 -4.27 13.29 -15.66
N MET A 255 -3.95 12.04 -15.92
CA MET A 255 -3.28 11.19 -14.92
C MET A 255 -1.83 11.65 -14.68
N GLY A 256 -1.34 11.44 -13.47
CA GLY A 256 0.01 11.77 -13.06
C GLY A 256 0.42 11.06 -11.79
N ASN A 257 1.57 11.44 -11.21
CA ASN A 257 2.22 10.72 -10.11
C ASN A 257 2.35 9.23 -10.44
N PHE A 258 2.67 8.95 -11.71
CA PHE A 258 2.80 7.59 -12.20
C PHE A 258 3.88 6.83 -11.44
N PHE A 259 3.52 5.69 -10.93
CA PHE A 259 4.48 4.74 -10.37
C PHE A 259 5.38 4.22 -11.50
N LYS A 260 6.66 4.03 -11.19
CA LYS A 260 7.62 3.41 -12.11
C LYS A 260 8.35 2.28 -11.40
N GLY A 261 8.20 1.05 -11.93
CA GLY A 261 8.72 -0.15 -11.31
C GLY A 261 7.73 -1.30 -11.29
N LEU A 262 7.84 -2.18 -10.30
CA LEU A 262 7.01 -3.37 -10.16
C LEU A 262 6.13 -3.25 -8.90
N ILE A 263 4.88 -3.67 -9.04
CA ILE A 263 3.97 -3.90 -7.90
C ILE A 263 3.64 -5.39 -7.90
N GLY A 264 4.08 -6.09 -6.86
CA GLY A 264 3.91 -7.55 -6.70
C GLY A 264 2.71 -7.94 -5.85
N GLY A 265 1.93 -6.95 -5.42
CA GLY A 265 0.65 -7.16 -4.72
C GLY A 265 0.21 -5.92 -3.96
N ILE A 266 -1.09 -5.85 -3.70
CA ILE A 266 -1.72 -4.79 -2.92
C ILE A 266 -2.90 -5.35 -2.11
N ALA A 267 -3.00 -4.94 -0.85
CA ALA A 267 -4.10 -5.30 0.03
C ALA A 267 -4.68 -4.05 0.71
N VAL A 268 -6.01 -4.03 0.86
CA VAL A 268 -6.75 -2.95 1.53
C VAL A 268 -7.58 -3.53 2.66
N PHE A 269 -7.49 -2.92 3.85
CA PHE A 269 -8.25 -3.29 5.03
C PHE A 269 -9.08 -2.11 5.52
N ASP A 270 -10.29 -2.38 6.04
CA ASP A 270 -11.21 -1.38 6.59
C ASP A 270 -10.95 -1.07 8.08
N ARG A 271 -9.74 -1.30 8.53
CA ARG A 271 -9.25 -1.04 9.89
C ARG A 271 -7.77 -0.67 9.87
N ALA A 272 -7.31 -0.03 10.94
CA ALA A 272 -5.87 0.09 11.20
C ALA A 272 -5.31 -1.28 11.64
N LEU A 273 -4.29 -1.76 10.98
CA LEU A 273 -3.48 -2.89 11.43
C LEU A 273 -2.39 -2.37 12.38
N ASN A 274 -2.06 -3.21 13.37
CA ASN A 274 -1.03 -2.90 14.37
C ASN A 274 0.26 -3.65 14.05
#